data_55e95ea18fb9842b7cfe98cd1e1da942
#
_entry.id   55e95ea18fb9842b7cfe98cd1e1da942
#
_cell.length_a   1.000
_cell.length_b   1.000
_cell.length_c   1.000
_cell.angle_alpha   90.00
_cell.angle_beta   90.00
_cell.angle_gamma   90.00
#
_symmetry.space_group_name_H-M   'P 1'
#
loop_
_entity.id
_entity.type
_entity.pdbx_description
1 polymer ?
#
loop_
_entity_poly.entity_id
_entity_poly.type
_entity_poly.pdbx_seq_one_letter_code
_entity_poly.pdbx_strand_id
1 'polypeptide(L)'
;MKRFISICTLLLCFMLALPAQEREVKLKIVQTSDVHGNYYPYNFIIQKEWGGSLARIYALVQKERETYKDNLILLDNGDILQGQPTAYYYNYIDTVSPHLCAEMMNYMKYDAGNMGNHDVETGRGVFDRWIGECNFPVLGANIIDTATGETYLKPYKVLERDGVKIVVLGMITPAIPAWLSENLWQGLRFDDMEQTAQKWMKIIREKENPDIVVGLFHAGQDAFRMSGKYNENASLNVAKNVPGFDIVLMGHDHARECKKIMNVAGDSVLVIDPASNGIVVSNVDVTVKLKDGKVQSKQIEGVLTPTEDYGISEDFIKEFTPQYNAVEQFVSKKIGTFTEDISTRPAYFGPSAF
;
A
#
# COMPACT_ATOMS: atom_id res chain seq x y z
N MET A 1 -71.62 17.63 47.62
CA MET A 1 -70.27 17.23 48.00
C MET A 1 -69.83 16.06 47.08
N LYS A 2 -69.10 16.34 45.96
CA LYS A 2 -68.59 15.32 45.09
C LYS A 2 -67.08 15.16 45.35
N ARG A 3 -66.65 13.94 45.73
CA ARG A 3 -65.26 13.58 45.95
C ARG A 3 -64.63 13.25 44.61
N PHE A 4 -63.62 14.03 44.21
CA PHE A 4 -62.73 13.65 43.09
C PHE A 4 -61.64 12.73 43.64
N ILE A 5 -61.61 11.50 43.10
CA ILE A 5 -60.52 10.54 43.30
C ILE A 5 -59.50 10.79 42.17
N SER A 6 -58.33 11.31 42.57
CA SER A 6 -57.21 11.49 41.62
C SER A 6 -56.38 10.19 41.55
N ILE A 7 -56.46 9.50 40.42
CA ILE A 7 -55.64 8.31 40.15
C ILE A 7 -54.32 8.79 39.58
N CYS A 8 -53.25 8.81 40.40
CA CYS A 8 -51.86 8.97 39.94
C CYS A 8 -51.40 7.65 39.30
N THR A 9 -51.38 7.61 37.99
CA THR A 9 -50.80 6.47 37.24
C THR A 9 -49.27 6.61 37.27
N LEU A 10 -48.62 5.79 38.10
CA LEU A 10 -47.14 5.68 38.13
C LEU A 10 -46.70 4.94 36.85
N LEU A 11 -46.21 5.66 35.85
CA LEU A 11 -45.51 5.08 34.70
C LEU A 11 -44.15 4.57 35.19
N LEU A 12 -44.06 3.29 35.48
CA LEU A 12 -42.81 2.60 35.72
C LEU A 12 -42.13 2.40 34.33
N CYS A 13 -41.21 3.30 33.99
CA CYS A 13 -40.29 3.06 32.84
C CYS A 13 -39.39 1.88 33.17
N PHE A 14 -39.79 0.69 32.77
CA PHE A 14 -38.86 -0.43 32.64
C PHE A 14 -37.89 -0.07 31.55
N MET A 15 -36.72 0.44 31.90
CA MET A 15 -35.54 0.36 30.99
C MET A 15 -35.22 -1.11 30.85
N LEU A 16 -35.72 -1.72 29.77
CA LEU A 16 -35.22 -3.00 29.32
C LEU A 16 -33.73 -2.77 28.99
N ALA A 17 -32.87 -3.17 29.91
CA ALA A 17 -31.46 -3.30 29.59
C ALA A 17 -31.36 -4.38 28.48
N LEU A 18 -31.24 -3.93 27.24
CA LEU A 18 -30.91 -4.82 26.13
C LEU A 18 -29.61 -5.52 26.54
N PRO A 19 -29.54 -6.86 26.38
CA PRO A 19 -28.28 -7.55 26.65
C PRO A 19 -27.19 -6.93 25.79
N ALA A 20 -26.02 -6.68 26.40
CA ALA A 20 -24.86 -6.16 25.71
C ALA A 20 -24.59 -7.00 24.46
N GLN A 21 -24.67 -6.37 23.29
CA GLN A 21 -24.47 -7.08 22.03
C GLN A 21 -22.97 -7.29 21.80
N GLU A 22 -22.52 -8.51 22.07
CA GLU A 22 -21.18 -8.94 21.71
C GLU A 22 -21.18 -9.43 20.26
N ARG A 23 -20.22 -8.97 19.47
CA ARG A 23 -20.00 -9.45 18.11
C ARG A 23 -18.53 -9.50 17.76
N GLU A 24 -18.19 -10.37 16.84
CA GLU A 24 -16.87 -10.51 16.28
C GLU A 24 -16.89 -10.01 14.83
N VAL A 25 -15.93 -9.12 14.52
CA VAL A 25 -15.69 -8.62 13.17
C VAL A 25 -14.38 -9.19 12.67
N LYS A 26 -14.40 -9.81 11.50
CA LYS A 26 -13.22 -10.33 10.82
C LYS A 26 -12.91 -9.45 9.61
N LEU A 27 -11.69 -8.96 9.56
CA LEU A 27 -11.17 -8.15 8.47
C LEU A 27 -9.97 -8.88 7.85
N LYS A 28 -9.78 -8.65 6.57
CA LYS A 28 -8.61 -9.10 5.81
C LYS A 28 -7.90 -7.87 5.25
N ILE A 29 -6.59 -7.73 5.50
CA ILE A 29 -5.76 -6.72 4.85
C ILE A 29 -4.78 -7.45 3.94
N VAL A 30 -4.81 -7.11 2.65
CA VAL A 30 -3.84 -7.59 1.66
C VAL A 30 -3.01 -6.40 1.21
N GLN A 31 -1.69 -6.53 1.31
CA GLN A 31 -0.76 -5.50 0.84
C GLN A 31 0.07 -6.05 -0.32
N THR A 32 0.15 -5.26 -1.38
CA THR A 32 1.18 -5.35 -2.42
C THR A 32 2.25 -4.30 -2.18
N SER A 33 3.48 -4.56 -2.58
CA SER A 33 4.60 -3.63 -2.55
C SER A 33 5.59 -4.00 -3.64
N ASP A 34 6.30 -3.01 -4.16
CA ASP A 34 7.43 -3.23 -5.04
C ASP A 34 7.09 -4.16 -6.24
N VAL A 35 5.91 -3.93 -6.83
CA VAL A 35 5.42 -4.75 -7.96
C VAL A 35 6.28 -4.53 -9.21
N HIS A 36 6.94 -3.36 -9.34
CA HIS A 36 7.89 -3.05 -10.40
C HIS A 36 7.39 -3.36 -11.81
N GLY A 37 6.17 -2.91 -12.13
CA GLY A 37 5.58 -3.08 -13.46
C GLY A 37 5.23 -4.51 -13.85
N ASN A 38 5.34 -5.49 -12.94
CA ASN A 38 4.91 -6.87 -13.18
C ASN A 38 3.38 -6.97 -13.14
N TYR A 39 2.72 -6.40 -14.15
CA TYR A 39 1.25 -6.40 -14.22
C TYR A 39 0.70 -7.70 -14.78
N TYR A 40 1.44 -8.29 -15.74
CA TYR A 40 1.09 -9.56 -16.39
C TYR A 40 1.97 -10.71 -15.91
N PRO A 41 1.52 -11.96 -15.98
CA PRO A 41 2.31 -13.15 -15.61
C PRO A 41 3.35 -13.49 -16.68
N TYR A 42 3.96 -12.46 -17.25
CA TYR A 42 4.98 -12.55 -18.30
C TYR A 42 6.00 -11.43 -18.14
N ASN A 43 7.27 -11.79 -18.11
CA ASN A 43 8.37 -10.83 -18.06
C ASN A 43 8.88 -10.54 -19.46
N PHE A 44 8.63 -9.32 -19.94
CA PHE A 44 8.99 -8.88 -21.28
C PHE A 44 10.51 -8.73 -21.50
N ILE A 45 11.29 -8.59 -20.43
CA ILE A 45 12.75 -8.43 -20.52
C ILE A 45 13.42 -9.76 -20.82
N ILE A 46 13.07 -10.79 -20.06
CA ILE A 46 13.62 -12.15 -20.25
C ILE A 46 12.75 -13.04 -21.13
N GLN A 47 11.60 -12.54 -21.61
CA GLN A 47 10.65 -13.20 -22.51
C GLN A 47 10.19 -14.57 -22.01
N LYS A 48 9.76 -14.63 -20.75
CA LYS A 48 9.31 -15.86 -20.10
C LYS A 48 8.11 -15.59 -19.20
N GLU A 49 7.34 -16.65 -18.92
CA GLU A 49 6.36 -16.62 -17.85
C GLU A 49 7.02 -16.23 -16.53
N TRP A 50 6.25 -15.51 -15.70
CA TRP A 50 6.72 -14.98 -14.43
C TRP A 50 5.78 -15.37 -13.27
N GLY A 51 6.38 -15.74 -12.14
CA GLY A 51 5.64 -16.22 -10.97
C GLY A 51 4.83 -15.15 -10.23
N GLY A 52 5.17 -13.87 -10.38
CA GLY A 52 4.47 -12.75 -9.74
C GLY A 52 3.79 -11.83 -10.75
N SER A 53 2.62 -11.28 -10.43
CA SER A 53 1.97 -10.24 -11.25
C SER A 53 0.70 -9.71 -10.57
N LEU A 54 0.21 -8.53 -11.02
CA LEU A 54 -1.12 -8.06 -10.61
C LEU A 54 -2.23 -9.05 -10.98
N ALA A 55 -2.12 -9.76 -12.12
CA ALA A 55 -3.09 -10.77 -12.53
C ALA A 55 -3.16 -11.96 -11.55
N ARG A 56 -2.03 -12.38 -10.97
CA ARG A 56 -1.99 -13.43 -9.93
C ARG A 56 -2.46 -12.89 -8.58
N ILE A 57 -2.04 -11.69 -8.21
CA ILE A 57 -2.52 -11.00 -7.01
C ILE A 57 -4.05 -10.87 -7.06
N TYR A 58 -4.61 -10.53 -8.21
CA TYR A 58 -6.05 -10.38 -8.34
C TYR A 58 -6.80 -11.70 -8.18
N ALA A 59 -6.26 -12.83 -8.65
CA ALA A 59 -6.83 -14.15 -8.40
C ALA A 59 -6.90 -14.45 -6.89
N LEU A 60 -5.84 -14.15 -6.13
CA LEU A 60 -5.82 -14.22 -4.68
C LEU A 60 -6.89 -13.31 -4.06
N VAL A 61 -6.93 -12.04 -4.46
CA VAL A 61 -7.88 -11.05 -3.94
C VAL A 61 -9.34 -11.46 -4.21
N GLN A 62 -9.63 -11.99 -5.41
CA GLN A 62 -10.97 -12.53 -5.73
C GLN A 62 -11.33 -13.66 -4.77
N LYS A 63 -10.41 -14.57 -4.49
CA LYS A 63 -10.63 -15.68 -3.57
C LYS A 63 -10.86 -15.23 -2.13
N GLU A 64 -10.06 -14.28 -1.65
CA GLU A 64 -10.26 -13.72 -0.31
C GLU A 64 -11.59 -12.95 -0.20
N ARG A 65 -12.01 -12.25 -1.26
CA ARG A 65 -13.29 -11.54 -1.30
C ARG A 65 -14.52 -12.46 -1.23
N GLU A 66 -14.42 -13.74 -1.63
CA GLU A 66 -15.50 -14.70 -1.41
C GLU A 66 -15.86 -14.83 0.08
N THR A 67 -14.83 -14.78 0.95
CA THR A 67 -14.97 -14.93 2.41
C THR A 67 -15.22 -13.59 3.11
N TYR A 68 -14.38 -12.60 2.82
CA TYR A 68 -14.37 -11.33 3.58
C TYR A 68 -15.24 -10.24 2.96
N LYS A 69 -15.63 -10.36 1.68
CA LYS A 69 -16.47 -9.39 0.96
C LYS A 69 -15.92 -7.96 1.12
N ASP A 70 -16.75 -7.05 1.63
CA ASP A 70 -16.38 -5.64 1.86
C ASP A 70 -15.41 -5.45 3.06
N ASN A 71 -15.19 -6.50 3.86
CA ASN A 71 -14.23 -6.51 4.96
C ASN A 71 -12.80 -6.82 4.49
N LEU A 72 -12.57 -7.06 3.19
CA LEU A 72 -11.23 -7.07 2.62
C LEU A 72 -10.79 -5.64 2.33
N ILE A 73 -9.58 -5.31 2.77
CA ILE A 73 -8.89 -4.04 2.54
C ILE A 73 -7.67 -4.35 1.68
N LEU A 74 -7.58 -3.75 0.49
CA LEU A 74 -6.48 -3.94 -0.45
C LEU A 74 -5.65 -2.66 -0.52
N LEU A 75 -4.35 -2.77 -0.20
CA LEU A 75 -3.41 -1.66 -0.13
C LEU A 75 -2.20 -1.91 -1.04
N ASP A 76 -1.68 -0.86 -1.66
CA ASP A 76 -0.40 -0.88 -2.38
C ASP A 76 0.60 0.03 -1.68
N ASN A 77 1.82 -0.45 -1.49
CA ASN A 77 2.85 0.29 -0.76
C ASN A 77 3.88 0.98 -1.67
N GLY A 78 3.59 1.15 -2.95
CA GLY A 78 4.44 1.88 -3.88
C GLY A 78 5.46 1.00 -4.62
N ASP A 79 6.31 1.66 -5.41
CA ASP A 79 7.24 1.07 -6.38
C ASP A 79 6.50 0.18 -7.40
N ILE A 80 5.45 0.74 -7.97
CA ILE A 80 4.62 0.06 -8.96
C ILE A 80 4.87 0.57 -10.39
N LEU A 81 5.34 1.81 -10.55
CA LEU A 81 5.45 2.50 -11.85
C LEU A 81 6.76 2.25 -12.61
N GLN A 82 7.70 1.48 -12.07
CA GLN A 82 9.01 1.26 -12.68
C GLN A 82 9.35 -0.23 -12.72
N GLY A 83 10.09 -0.69 -13.72
CA GLY A 83 10.64 -2.05 -13.82
C GLY A 83 10.39 -2.69 -15.18
N GLN A 84 9.21 -3.20 -15.44
CA GLN A 84 8.89 -3.86 -16.71
C GLN A 84 8.59 -2.86 -17.84
N PRO A 85 8.81 -3.25 -19.12
CA PRO A 85 8.41 -2.46 -20.28
C PRO A 85 6.95 -2.02 -20.27
N THR A 86 6.08 -2.74 -19.60
CA THR A 86 4.66 -2.41 -19.41
C THR A 86 4.48 -1.07 -18.73
N ALA A 87 5.19 -0.85 -17.61
CA ALA A 87 5.18 0.42 -16.92
C ALA A 87 5.79 1.53 -17.80
N TYR A 88 6.97 1.29 -18.38
CA TYR A 88 7.64 2.25 -19.26
C TYR A 88 6.75 2.73 -20.42
N TYR A 89 6.03 1.81 -21.08
CA TYR A 89 5.19 2.12 -22.22
C TYR A 89 4.10 3.12 -21.86
N TYR A 90 3.37 2.89 -20.77
CA TYR A 90 2.27 3.77 -20.34
C TYR A 90 2.74 5.00 -19.55
N ASN A 91 3.96 4.98 -19.06
CA ASN A 91 4.56 6.18 -18.48
C ASN A 91 4.98 7.20 -19.57
N TYR A 92 5.59 6.73 -20.68
CA TYR A 92 6.34 7.61 -21.56
C TYR A 92 6.00 7.51 -23.06
N ILE A 93 5.41 6.41 -23.53
CA ILE A 93 5.12 6.18 -24.95
C ILE A 93 3.64 6.46 -25.23
N ASP A 94 2.73 5.75 -24.59
CA ASP A 94 1.30 6.03 -24.66
C ASP A 94 0.87 6.92 -23.47
N THR A 95 0.98 8.22 -23.68
CA THR A 95 0.59 9.23 -22.68
C THR A 95 -0.82 9.79 -22.89
N VAL A 96 -1.57 9.24 -23.85
CA VAL A 96 -2.92 9.71 -24.24
C VAL A 96 -4.01 8.77 -23.72
N SER A 97 -3.79 7.44 -23.82
CA SER A 97 -4.71 6.47 -23.22
C SER A 97 -4.68 6.58 -21.69
N PRO A 98 -5.73 6.14 -20.97
CA PRO A 98 -5.67 6.07 -19.52
C PRO A 98 -4.42 5.36 -19.02
N HIS A 99 -3.90 5.77 -17.88
CA HIS A 99 -2.68 5.19 -17.33
C HIS A 99 -2.93 3.76 -16.88
N LEU A 100 -2.34 2.78 -17.56
CA LEU A 100 -2.64 1.35 -17.37
C LEU A 100 -2.56 0.91 -15.90
N CYS A 101 -1.55 1.37 -15.16
CA CYS A 101 -1.43 1.03 -13.74
C CYS A 101 -2.65 1.51 -12.94
N ALA A 102 -3.11 2.75 -13.18
CA ALA A 102 -4.31 3.28 -12.52
C ALA A 102 -5.56 2.49 -12.89
N GLU A 103 -5.74 2.15 -14.19
CA GLU A 103 -6.87 1.33 -14.64
C GLU A 103 -6.88 -0.04 -13.97
N MET A 104 -5.73 -0.72 -13.91
CA MET A 104 -5.61 -2.04 -13.26
C MET A 104 -5.89 -1.96 -11.76
N MET A 105 -5.30 -0.98 -11.07
CA MET A 105 -5.54 -0.80 -9.63
C MET A 105 -7.01 -0.44 -9.33
N ASN A 106 -7.63 0.40 -10.17
CA ASN A 106 -9.06 0.73 -10.07
C ASN A 106 -9.94 -0.51 -10.29
N TYR A 107 -9.62 -1.33 -11.30
CA TYR A 107 -10.32 -2.58 -11.58
C TYR A 107 -10.21 -3.57 -10.39
N MET A 108 -9.05 -3.67 -9.79
CA MET A 108 -8.79 -4.50 -8.61
C MET A 108 -9.43 -3.93 -7.33
N LYS A 109 -9.92 -2.68 -7.35
CA LYS A 109 -10.54 -1.96 -6.23
C LYS A 109 -9.59 -1.84 -5.03
N TYR A 110 -8.45 -1.19 -5.23
CA TYR A 110 -7.59 -0.79 -4.13
C TYR A 110 -8.28 0.26 -3.24
N ASP A 111 -8.10 0.16 -1.93
CA ASP A 111 -8.65 1.11 -0.95
C ASP A 111 -7.74 2.33 -0.75
N ALA A 112 -6.43 2.13 -0.85
CA ALA A 112 -5.41 3.17 -0.85
C ALA A 112 -4.11 2.65 -1.49
N GLY A 113 -3.33 3.57 -2.04
CA GLY A 113 -1.95 3.37 -2.44
C GLY A 113 -1.00 4.23 -1.61
N ASN A 114 0.29 3.98 -1.73
CA ASN A 114 1.36 4.80 -1.18
C ASN A 114 2.35 5.16 -2.30
N MET A 115 3.13 6.21 -2.12
CA MET A 115 4.19 6.57 -3.04
C MET A 115 5.46 5.79 -2.72
N GLY A 116 6.11 5.17 -3.73
CA GLY A 116 7.43 4.60 -3.64
C GLY A 116 8.51 5.48 -4.30
N ASN A 117 9.77 5.18 -4.05
CA ASN A 117 10.87 5.97 -4.62
C ASN A 117 11.00 5.80 -6.14
N HIS A 118 10.72 4.62 -6.67
CA HIS A 118 10.68 4.41 -8.12
C HIS A 118 9.42 4.99 -8.78
N ASP A 119 8.37 5.27 -8.01
CA ASP A 119 7.25 6.06 -8.52
C ASP A 119 7.66 7.53 -8.67
N VAL A 120 8.37 8.09 -7.68
CA VAL A 120 8.95 9.44 -7.76
C VAL A 120 9.96 9.56 -8.90
N GLU A 121 10.75 8.50 -9.16
CA GLU A 121 11.76 8.44 -10.24
C GLU A 121 11.13 8.68 -11.62
N THR A 122 9.86 8.36 -11.83
CA THR A 122 9.18 8.59 -13.10
C THR A 122 8.99 10.07 -13.43
N GLY A 123 9.12 10.95 -12.44
CA GLY A 123 8.93 12.40 -12.58
C GLY A 123 7.48 12.84 -12.47
N ARG A 124 7.30 14.12 -12.13
CA ARG A 124 5.99 14.72 -11.83
C ARG A 124 4.94 14.50 -12.93
N GLY A 125 5.34 14.60 -14.19
CA GLY A 125 4.39 14.43 -15.29
C GLY A 125 3.75 13.02 -15.34
N VAL A 126 4.45 12.02 -14.87
CA VAL A 126 3.97 10.63 -14.83
C VAL A 126 3.20 10.34 -13.54
N PHE A 127 3.84 10.55 -12.39
CA PHE A 127 3.17 10.18 -11.14
C PHE A 127 1.96 11.05 -10.81
N ASP A 128 1.95 12.35 -11.18
CA ASP A 128 0.77 13.21 -11.00
C ASP A 128 -0.41 12.72 -11.85
N ARG A 129 -0.13 12.27 -13.09
CA ARG A 129 -1.15 11.68 -13.97
C ARG A 129 -1.71 10.39 -13.37
N TRP A 130 -0.84 9.45 -12.95
CA TRP A 130 -1.23 8.21 -12.31
C TRP A 130 -2.09 8.45 -11.06
N ILE A 131 -1.65 9.34 -10.15
CA ILE A 131 -2.41 9.71 -8.96
C ILE A 131 -3.78 10.28 -9.32
N GLY A 132 -3.83 11.17 -10.33
CA GLY A 132 -5.07 11.81 -10.79
C GLY A 132 -6.08 10.84 -11.40
N GLU A 133 -5.63 9.71 -11.94
CA GLU A 133 -6.46 8.69 -12.56
C GLU A 133 -6.85 7.55 -11.58
N CYS A 134 -6.26 7.49 -10.38
CA CYS A 134 -6.65 6.54 -9.34
C CYS A 134 -7.99 6.92 -8.68
N ASN A 135 -8.89 5.95 -8.51
CA ASN A 135 -10.18 6.12 -7.81
C ASN A 135 -10.06 6.09 -6.28
N PHE A 136 -8.88 5.87 -5.77
CA PHE A 136 -8.51 5.80 -4.36
C PHE A 136 -7.36 6.79 -4.08
N PRO A 137 -7.12 7.19 -2.84
CA PRO A 137 -6.01 8.09 -2.53
C PRO A 137 -4.67 7.37 -2.58
N VAL A 138 -3.67 7.98 -3.21
CA VAL A 138 -2.26 7.70 -2.98
C VAL A 138 -1.82 8.54 -1.79
N LEU A 139 -1.15 7.91 -0.81
CA LEU A 139 -0.80 8.51 0.47
C LEU A 139 0.67 8.96 0.49
N GLY A 140 0.99 9.92 1.37
CA GLY A 140 2.35 10.42 1.53
C GLY A 140 2.44 11.51 2.61
N ALA A 141 2.36 11.12 3.88
CA ALA A 141 2.30 12.05 5.01
C ALA A 141 3.58 12.88 5.20
N ASN A 142 4.73 12.37 4.74
CA ASN A 142 6.03 13.04 4.82
C ASN A 142 6.50 13.63 3.49
N ILE A 143 5.64 13.66 2.46
CA ILE A 143 5.90 14.37 1.21
C ILE A 143 5.27 15.75 1.32
N ILE A 144 6.10 16.77 1.36
CA ILE A 144 5.69 18.15 1.61
C ILE A 144 5.82 18.99 0.33
N ASP A 145 4.77 19.70 -0.03
CA ASP A 145 4.82 20.75 -1.04
C ASP A 145 5.57 21.95 -0.47
N THR A 146 6.72 22.31 -1.07
CA THR A 146 7.58 23.38 -0.55
C THR A 146 6.98 24.78 -0.72
N ALA A 147 6.02 24.95 -1.62
CA ALA A 147 5.36 26.24 -1.85
C ALA A 147 4.31 26.55 -0.78
N THR A 148 3.62 25.53 -0.29
CA THR A 148 2.55 25.66 0.70
C THR A 148 2.97 25.28 2.11
N GLY A 149 3.97 24.40 2.26
CA GLY A 149 4.37 23.78 3.53
C GLY A 149 3.41 22.68 4.01
N GLU A 150 2.38 22.36 3.24
CA GLU A 150 1.41 21.31 3.52
C GLU A 150 1.83 19.97 2.91
N THR A 151 1.17 18.87 3.31
CA THR A 151 1.41 17.57 2.66
C THR A 151 0.96 17.60 1.21
N TYR A 152 1.83 17.14 0.31
CA TYR A 152 1.55 17.07 -1.12
C TYR A 152 0.45 16.06 -1.45
N LEU A 153 0.46 14.93 -0.77
CA LEU A 153 -0.56 13.88 -0.86
C LEU A 153 -1.40 13.84 0.41
N LYS A 154 -2.52 13.09 0.36
CA LYS A 154 -3.27 12.82 1.60
C LYS A 154 -2.37 12.07 2.58
N PRO A 155 -2.30 12.51 3.84
CA PRO A 155 -1.42 11.86 4.82
C PRO A 155 -1.93 10.48 5.23
N TYR A 156 -3.25 10.32 5.32
CA TYR A 156 -3.89 9.09 5.73
C TYR A 156 -5.27 8.89 5.09
N LYS A 157 -5.75 7.66 5.13
CA LYS A 157 -7.10 7.25 4.74
C LYS A 157 -7.83 6.68 5.95
N VAL A 158 -9.08 7.10 6.15
CA VAL A 158 -10.01 6.47 7.08
C VAL A 158 -10.86 5.47 6.32
N LEU A 159 -10.95 4.26 6.84
CA LEU A 159 -11.82 3.19 6.36
C LEU A 159 -12.75 2.77 7.49
N GLU A 160 -13.96 2.37 7.15
CA GLU A 160 -14.92 1.79 8.09
C GLU A 160 -15.41 0.46 7.53
N ARG A 161 -15.31 -0.61 8.33
CA ARG A 161 -15.71 -1.97 7.96
C ARG A 161 -16.46 -2.60 9.12
N ASP A 162 -17.73 -2.89 8.92
CA ASP A 162 -18.61 -3.47 9.96
C ASP A 162 -18.53 -2.73 11.31
N GLY A 163 -18.43 -1.38 11.28
CA GLY A 163 -18.36 -0.53 12.46
C GLY A 163 -17.01 -0.57 13.19
N VAL A 164 -15.96 -1.12 12.55
CA VAL A 164 -14.56 -0.96 12.97
C VAL A 164 -13.95 0.16 12.15
N LYS A 165 -13.38 1.17 12.82
CA LYS A 165 -12.70 2.29 12.20
C LYS A 165 -11.20 2.01 12.07
N ILE A 166 -10.70 1.99 10.84
CA ILE A 166 -9.31 1.74 10.50
C ILE A 166 -8.72 3.02 9.91
N VAL A 167 -7.53 3.41 10.36
CA VAL A 167 -6.76 4.49 9.73
C VAL A 167 -5.49 3.90 9.14
N VAL A 168 -5.23 4.25 7.87
CA VAL A 168 -4.01 3.90 7.13
C VAL A 168 -3.19 5.17 6.95
N LEU A 169 -2.03 5.27 7.60
CA LEU A 169 -1.06 6.36 7.47
C LEU A 169 0.01 5.97 6.45
N GLY A 170 0.17 6.73 5.35
CA GLY A 170 1.16 6.46 4.31
C GLY A 170 2.41 7.31 4.47
N MET A 171 3.60 6.71 4.33
CA MET A 171 4.88 7.41 4.29
C MET A 171 5.86 6.74 3.32
N ILE A 172 6.82 7.52 2.84
CA ILE A 172 7.90 7.09 1.96
C ILE A 172 9.27 7.32 2.64
N THR A 173 10.28 6.56 2.23
CA THR A 173 11.66 6.83 2.63
C THR A 173 12.04 8.30 2.39
N PRO A 174 12.68 8.99 3.34
CA PRO A 174 13.11 10.36 3.15
C PRO A 174 14.37 10.50 2.29
N ALA A 175 14.96 9.39 1.84
CA ALA A 175 16.25 9.37 1.15
C ALA A 175 16.18 9.71 -0.35
N ILE A 176 15.01 10.04 -0.87
CA ILE A 176 14.80 10.44 -2.28
C ILE A 176 15.87 11.43 -2.80
N PRO A 177 16.22 12.52 -2.07
CA PRO A 177 17.22 13.48 -2.55
C PRO A 177 18.65 12.94 -2.60
N ALA A 178 18.94 11.79 -1.99
CA ALA A 178 20.24 11.15 -2.05
C ALA A 178 20.46 10.36 -3.35
N TRP A 179 19.38 9.97 -4.05
CA TRP A 179 19.43 9.09 -5.23
C TRP A 179 18.93 9.74 -6.50
N LEU A 180 17.89 10.58 -6.41
CA LEU A 180 17.18 11.09 -7.56
C LEU A 180 17.53 12.56 -7.83
N SER A 181 17.67 12.91 -9.11
CA SER A 181 17.85 14.28 -9.54
C SER A 181 16.65 15.15 -9.17
N GLU A 182 16.90 16.36 -8.69
CA GLU A 182 15.90 17.29 -8.17
C GLU A 182 14.76 17.60 -9.17
N ASN A 183 15.06 17.59 -10.48
CA ASN A 183 14.04 17.83 -11.51
C ASN A 183 12.91 16.80 -11.53
N LEU A 184 13.10 15.59 -10.98
CA LEU A 184 12.07 14.55 -10.90
C LEU A 184 11.05 14.81 -9.78
N TRP A 185 11.49 15.50 -8.71
CA TRP A 185 10.68 15.80 -7.52
C TRP A 185 10.64 17.29 -7.18
N GLN A 186 10.90 18.16 -8.17
CA GLN A 186 10.93 19.61 -7.98
C GLN A 186 9.66 20.11 -7.26
N GLY A 187 9.88 20.97 -6.25
CA GLY A 187 8.82 21.52 -5.41
C GLY A 187 8.36 20.61 -4.28
N LEU A 188 9.01 19.47 -4.08
CA LEU A 188 8.74 18.56 -2.98
C LEU A 188 9.89 18.53 -1.98
N ARG A 189 9.58 18.13 -0.75
CA ARG A 189 10.53 17.81 0.32
C ARG A 189 10.06 16.55 1.02
N PHE A 190 11.01 15.72 1.44
CA PHE A 190 10.76 14.45 2.12
C PHE A 190 11.22 14.57 3.57
N ASP A 191 10.26 14.62 4.49
CA ASP A 191 10.51 14.82 5.90
C ASP A 191 10.83 13.48 6.61
N ASP A 192 11.49 13.57 7.77
CA ASP A 192 11.82 12.42 8.60
C ASP A 192 10.56 11.62 8.99
N MET A 193 10.63 10.28 8.85
CA MET A 193 9.47 9.42 9.06
C MET A 193 9.04 9.34 10.52
N GLU A 194 10.00 9.29 11.47
CA GLU A 194 9.66 9.15 12.89
C GLU A 194 8.99 10.42 13.42
N GLN A 195 9.54 11.60 13.11
CA GLN A 195 8.95 12.88 13.47
C GLN A 195 7.58 13.09 12.82
N THR A 196 7.46 12.70 11.55
CA THR A 196 6.18 12.77 10.82
C THR A 196 5.15 11.85 11.45
N ALA A 197 5.52 10.61 11.77
CA ALA A 197 4.63 9.67 12.43
C ALA A 197 4.16 10.17 13.79
N GLN A 198 5.05 10.72 14.62
CA GLN A 198 4.69 11.31 15.91
C GLN A 198 3.66 12.43 15.75
N LYS A 199 3.86 13.34 14.78
CA LYS A 199 2.91 14.43 14.47
C LYS A 199 1.55 13.88 14.06
N TRP A 200 1.51 12.96 13.08
CA TRP A 200 0.25 12.47 12.55
C TRP A 200 -0.47 11.53 13.50
N MET A 201 0.22 10.71 14.28
CA MET A 201 -0.41 9.86 15.29
C MET A 201 -1.18 10.68 16.32
N LYS A 202 -0.65 11.84 16.76
CA LYS A 202 -1.38 12.76 17.64
C LYS A 202 -2.67 13.26 16.97
N ILE A 203 -2.58 13.74 15.72
CA ILE A 203 -3.73 14.24 14.96
C ILE A 203 -4.78 13.14 14.74
N ILE A 204 -4.34 11.94 14.34
CA ILE A 204 -5.21 10.78 14.09
C ILE A 204 -5.95 10.39 15.37
N ARG A 205 -5.26 10.32 16.51
CA ARG A 205 -5.89 10.01 17.80
C ARG A 205 -6.93 11.05 18.22
N GLU A 206 -6.62 12.31 18.06
CA GLU A 206 -7.50 13.42 18.46
C GLU A 206 -8.74 13.54 17.54
N LYS A 207 -8.56 13.39 16.22
CA LYS A 207 -9.62 13.62 15.23
C LYS A 207 -10.43 12.38 14.91
N GLU A 208 -9.78 11.25 14.73
CA GLU A 208 -10.41 10.04 14.20
C GLU A 208 -10.77 9.03 15.28
N ASN A 209 -9.97 8.96 16.36
CA ASN A 209 -10.11 7.95 17.42
C ASN A 209 -10.31 6.55 16.85
N PRO A 210 -9.37 6.04 16.04
CA PRO A 210 -9.52 4.76 15.33
C PRO A 210 -9.42 3.57 16.25
N ASP A 211 -10.06 2.48 15.84
CA ASP A 211 -9.95 1.16 16.47
C ASP A 211 -8.64 0.45 16.08
N ILE A 212 -8.20 0.66 14.83
CA ILE A 212 -6.98 0.06 14.25
C ILE A 212 -6.21 1.14 13.52
N VAL A 213 -4.88 1.15 13.71
CA VAL A 213 -3.96 2.01 12.95
C VAL A 213 -2.96 1.16 12.19
N VAL A 214 -2.93 1.38 10.88
CA VAL A 214 -2.01 0.74 9.94
C VAL A 214 -1.02 1.77 9.43
N GLY A 215 0.27 1.51 9.59
CA GLY A 215 1.33 2.20 8.87
C GLY A 215 1.52 1.52 7.51
N LEU A 216 1.48 2.29 6.43
CA LEU A 216 1.78 1.85 5.06
C LEU A 216 3.04 2.60 4.64
N PHE A 217 4.21 1.97 4.84
CA PHE A 217 5.48 2.65 4.78
C PHE A 217 6.37 2.08 3.68
N HIS A 218 6.61 2.87 2.64
CA HIS A 218 7.59 2.53 1.62
C HIS A 218 8.99 2.89 2.10
N ALA A 219 9.47 2.10 3.06
CA ALA A 219 10.81 2.11 3.64
C ALA A 219 11.06 0.74 4.28
N GLY A 220 12.30 0.28 4.26
CA GLY A 220 12.66 -1.04 4.76
C GLY A 220 12.85 -1.10 6.28
N GLN A 221 13.41 -2.21 6.71
CA GLN A 221 13.56 -2.57 8.13
C GLN A 221 14.94 -2.28 8.72
N ASP A 222 15.98 -2.08 7.92
CA ASP A 222 17.34 -1.83 8.43
C ASP A 222 17.47 -0.41 8.98
N ALA A 223 17.20 -0.26 10.27
CA ALA A 223 17.19 0.99 11.01
C ALA A 223 18.51 1.76 11.03
N PHE A 224 19.60 1.14 10.61
CA PHE A 224 20.95 1.73 10.62
C PHE A 224 21.44 2.12 9.22
N ARG A 225 20.65 1.83 8.18
CA ARG A 225 21.04 2.18 6.83
C ARG A 225 20.79 3.65 6.57
N MET A 226 21.88 4.38 6.39
CA MET A 226 21.89 5.81 6.06
C MET A 226 22.22 6.02 4.59
N SER A 227 21.41 6.80 3.89
CA SER A 227 21.70 7.33 2.55
C SER A 227 21.96 8.84 2.67
N GLY A 228 23.24 9.21 2.66
CA GLY A 228 23.66 10.57 3.01
C GLY A 228 23.29 10.90 4.46
N LYS A 229 22.47 11.93 4.66
CA LYS A 229 21.96 12.34 5.99
C LYS A 229 20.61 11.70 6.35
N TYR A 230 20.04 10.90 5.47
CA TYR A 230 18.69 10.37 5.62
C TYR A 230 18.73 8.96 6.20
N ASN A 231 17.81 8.65 7.13
CA ASN A 231 17.53 7.29 7.53
C ASN A 231 16.65 6.64 6.46
N GLU A 232 17.26 5.82 5.60
CA GLU A 232 16.60 5.21 4.44
C GLU A 232 15.49 4.26 4.85
N ASN A 233 15.76 3.38 5.82
CA ASN A 233 14.90 2.26 6.20
C ASN A 233 14.34 2.44 7.62
N ALA A 234 13.46 3.43 7.80
CA ALA A 234 12.98 3.85 9.10
C ALA A 234 11.73 3.12 9.60
N SER A 235 11.16 2.16 8.85
CA SER A 235 9.86 1.55 9.21
C SER A 235 9.87 0.87 10.57
N LEU A 236 10.91 0.08 10.89
CA LEU A 236 11.05 -0.53 12.22
C LEU A 236 11.26 0.49 13.33
N ASN A 237 11.97 1.59 13.06
CA ASN A 237 12.14 2.66 14.03
C ASN A 237 10.80 3.30 14.39
N VAL A 238 9.99 3.61 13.37
CA VAL A 238 8.64 4.15 13.57
C VAL A 238 7.79 3.15 14.36
N ALA A 239 7.74 1.89 13.94
CA ALA A 239 6.95 0.86 14.62
C ALA A 239 7.35 0.67 16.10
N LYS A 240 8.65 0.82 16.42
CA LYS A 240 9.19 0.67 17.77
C LYS A 240 9.03 1.91 18.64
N ASN A 241 9.31 3.09 18.06
CA ASN A 241 9.46 4.34 18.83
C ASN A 241 8.20 5.20 18.88
N VAL A 242 7.26 4.97 17.96
CA VAL A 242 6.00 5.74 17.88
C VAL A 242 4.82 4.85 18.27
N PRO A 243 4.31 4.94 19.52
CA PRO A 243 3.21 4.13 19.98
C PRO A 243 1.91 4.36 19.20
N GLY A 244 1.10 3.32 19.12
CA GLY A 244 -0.25 3.40 18.62
C GLY A 244 -0.50 2.77 17.25
N PHE A 245 0.53 2.28 16.56
CA PHE A 245 0.35 1.39 15.42
C PHE A 245 0.01 -0.03 15.88
N ASP A 246 -0.94 -0.65 15.20
CA ASP A 246 -1.28 -2.06 15.36
C ASP A 246 -0.53 -2.93 14.33
N ILE A 247 -0.37 -2.39 13.11
CA ILE A 247 0.26 -3.04 11.96
C ILE A 247 1.16 -2.02 11.26
N VAL A 248 2.35 -2.45 10.84
CA VAL A 248 3.22 -1.69 9.93
C VAL A 248 3.54 -2.56 8.73
N LEU A 249 2.99 -2.17 7.59
CA LEU A 249 3.22 -2.75 6.28
C LEU A 249 4.43 -2.06 5.66
N MET A 250 5.49 -2.83 5.38
CA MET A 250 6.78 -2.33 4.89
C MET A 250 6.98 -2.66 3.41
N GLY A 251 8.05 -2.15 2.82
CA GLY A 251 8.51 -2.40 1.46
C GLY A 251 9.88 -1.75 1.23
N HIS A 252 10.26 -1.50 -0.04
CA HIS A 252 11.47 -0.81 -0.45
C HIS A 252 12.76 -1.66 -0.40
N ASP A 253 13.04 -2.36 0.68
CA ASP A 253 14.27 -3.18 0.80
C ASP A 253 14.09 -4.61 0.26
N HIS A 254 12.90 -4.91 -0.31
CA HIS A 254 12.53 -6.21 -0.88
C HIS A 254 12.70 -7.39 0.10
N ALA A 255 12.64 -7.14 1.38
CA ALA A 255 12.76 -8.17 2.39
C ALA A 255 11.52 -9.08 2.44
N ARG A 256 11.70 -10.30 2.95
CA ARG A 256 10.60 -11.18 3.34
C ARG A 256 10.56 -11.23 4.85
N GLU A 257 9.68 -10.47 5.46
CA GLU A 257 9.60 -10.37 6.91
C GLU A 257 8.16 -10.43 7.39
N CYS A 258 7.91 -11.19 8.43
CA CYS A 258 6.64 -11.21 9.16
C CYS A 258 6.90 -11.55 10.61
N LYS A 259 6.79 -10.55 11.49
CA LYS A 259 7.02 -10.73 12.92
C LYS A 259 6.22 -9.75 13.76
N LYS A 260 6.06 -10.05 15.04
CA LYS A 260 5.56 -9.10 16.05
C LYS A 260 6.73 -8.53 16.83
N ILE A 261 6.70 -7.21 17.03
CA ILE A 261 7.67 -6.50 17.86
C ILE A 261 6.95 -5.80 19.00
N MET A 262 7.68 -5.48 20.08
CA MET A 262 7.17 -4.63 21.15
C MET A 262 7.61 -3.19 20.89
N ASN A 263 6.67 -2.25 20.96
CA ASN A 263 6.99 -0.82 20.93
C ASN A 263 7.42 -0.31 22.32
N VAL A 264 7.83 0.95 22.39
CA VAL A 264 8.29 1.60 23.63
C VAL A 264 7.19 1.74 24.70
N ALA A 265 5.91 1.61 24.35
CA ALA A 265 4.78 1.60 25.28
C ALA A 265 4.43 0.18 25.77
N GLY A 266 5.08 -0.86 25.25
CA GLY A 266 4.80 -2.26 25.59
C GLY A 266 3.66 -2.88 24.77
N ASP A 267 3.22 -2.24 23.67
CA ASP A 267 2.22 -2.81 22.78
C ASP A 267 2.87 -3.68 21.72
N SER A 268 2.18 -4.75 21.32
CA SER A 268 2.59 -5.62 20.22
C SER A 268 2.19 -5.02 18.88
N VAL A 269 3.14 -4.85 17.97
CA VAL A 269 2.94 -4.36 16.59
C VAL A 269 3.31 -5.44 15.61
N LEU A 270 2.42 -5.79 14.67
CA LEU A 270 2.76 -6.64 13.55
C LEU A 270 3.56 -5.83 12.54
N VAL A 271 4.75 -6.30 12.14
CA VAL A 271 5.54 -5.74 11.05
C VAL A 271 5.68 -6.80 9.96
N ILE A 272 5.42 -6.41 8.69
CA ILE A 272 5.38 -7.36 7.58
C ILE A 272 5.82 -6.68 6.28
N ASP A 273 6.62 -7.42 5.46
CA ASP A 273 7.18 -7.00 4.18
C ASP A 273 7.08 -8.14 3.17
N PRO A 274 6.39 -7.96 2.02
CA PRO A 274 6.12 -9.04 1.06
C PRO A 274 7.21 -9.24 0.02
N ALA A 275 8.39 -8.66 0.17
CA ALA A 275 9.42 -8.60 -0.87
C ALA A 275 8.94 -7.83 -2.12
N SER A 276 9.23 -8.32 -3.34
CA SER A 276 8.99 -7.58 -4.57
C SER A 276 8.41 -8.43 -5.70
N ASN A 277 8.12 -7.76 -6.85
CA ASN A 277 7.71 -8.35 -8.11
C ASN A 277 6.36 -9.10 -8.08
N GLY A 278 5.53 -8.86 -7.06
CA GLY A 278 4.21 -9.48 -6.94
C GLY A 278 4.22 -11.00 -6.73
N ILE A 279 5.37 -11.58 -6.33
CA ILE A 279 5.53 -13.02 -6.09
C ILE A 279 4.84 -13.43 -4.77
N VAL A 280 4.86 -12.52 -3.80
CA VAL A 280 4.27 -12.70 -2.47
C VAL A 280 3.46 -11.46 -2.13
N VAL A 281 2.42 -11.60 -1.34
CA VAL A 281 1.69 -10.50 -0.72
C VAL A 281 1.70 -10.63 0.80
N SER A 282 1.62 -9.51 1.50
CA SER A 282 1.28 -9.52 2.93
C SER A 282 -0.20 -9.79 3.07
N ASN A 283 -0.55 -10.81 3.84
CA ASN A 283 -1.92 -11.23 4.09
C ASN A 283 -2.15 -11.21 5.60
N VAL A 284 -3.00 -10.29 6.08
CA VAL A 284 -3.19 -10.05 7.51
C VAL A 284 -4.64 -10.30 7.89
N ASP A 285 -4.85 -11.22 8.83
CA ASP A 285 -6.12 -11.47 9.47
C ASP A 285 -6.26 -10.59 10.71
N VAL A 286 -7.37 -9.87 10.79
CA VAL A 286 -7.71 -9.05 11.95
C VAL A 286 -9.06 -9.46 12.49
N THR A 287 -9.09 -9.91 13.74
CA THR A 287 -10.31 -10.23 14.46
C THR A 287 -10.53 -9.22 15.57
N VAL A 288 -11.66 -8.51 15.53
CA VAL A 288 -12.03 -7.50 16.52
C VAL A 288 -13.26 -7.97 17.28
N LYS A 289 -13.17 -8.07 18.60
CA LYS A 289 -14.33 -8.32 19.46
C LYS A 289 -14.90 -6.99 19.93
N LEU A 290 -16.17 -6.77 19.62
CA LEU A 290 -16.93 -5.57 19.99
C LEU A 290 -17.96 -5.92 21.04
N LYS A 291 -18.16 -5.01 22.02
CA LYS A 291 -19.25 -5.02 22.98
C LYS A 291 -19.86 -3.64 23.03
N ASP A 292 -21.15 -3.55 22.74
CA ASP A 292 -21.86 -2.26 22.64
C ASP A 292 -21.18 -1.24 21.74
N GLY A 293 -20.64 -1.72 20.58
CA GLY A 293 -19.92 -0.91 19.62
C GLY A 293 -18.50 -0.49 20.01
N LYS A 294 -17.98 -0.97 21.16
CA LYS A 294 -16.62 -0.65 21.63
C LYS A 294 -15.71 -1.86 21.51
N VAL A 295 -14.49 -1.64 21.05
CA VAL A 295 -13.46 -2.66 20.97
C VAL A 295 -13.10 -3.18 22.37
N GLN A 296 -13.20 -4.50 22.54
CA GLN A 296 -12.77 -5.21 23.76
C GLN A 296 -11.40 -5.85 23.56
N SER A 297 -11.17 -6.42 22.40
CA SER A 297 -9.89 -7.04 22.06
C SER A 297 -9.67 -7.04 20.55
N LYS A 298 -8.39 -7.08 20.17
CA LYS A 298 -7.92 -7.25 18.79
C LYS A 298 -6.98 -8.45 18.74
N GLN A 299 -7.15 -9.28 17.72
CA GLN A 299 -6.18 -10.34 17.38
C GLN A 299 -5.72 -10.06 15.95
N ILE A 300 -4.41 -9.97 15.73
CA ILE A 300 -3.80 -9.62 14.46
C ILE A 300 -2.75 -10.66 14.14
N GLU A 301 -2.90 -11.34 13.00
CA GLU A 301 -1.97 -12.36 12.53
C GLU A 301 -1.61 -12.09 11.07
N GLY A 302 -0.32 -12.10 10.76
CA GLY A 302 0.19 -11.89 9.41
C GLY A 302 0.81 -13.15 8.84
N VAL A 303 0.70 -13.30 7.54
CA VAL A 303 1.40 -14.34 6.77
C VAL A 303 1.82 -13.79 5.42
N LEU A 304 2.96 -14.25 4.92
CA LEU A 304 3.42 -14.00 3.56
C LEU A 304 2.86 -15.08 2.64
N THR A 305 2.00 -14.68 1.71
CA THR A 305 1.25 -15.61 0.86
C THR A 305 1.80 -15.58 -0.56
N PRO A 306 2.33 -16.70 -1.10
CA PRO A 306 2.74 -16.80 -2.50
C PRO A 306 1.54 -16.64 -3.44
N THR A 307 1.71 -15.82 -4.46
CA THR A 307 0.60 -15.51 -5.40
C THR A 307 0.41 -16.59 -6.47
N GLU A 308 1.46 -17.37 -6.76
CA GLU A 308 1.39 -18.47 -7.74
C GLU A 308 0.41 -19.58 -7.35
N ASP A 309 0.18 -19.79 -6.06
CA ASP A 309 -0.74 -20.81 -5.54
C ASP A 309 -2.21 -20.54 -5.91
N TYR A 310 -2.55 -19.33 -6.33
CA TYR A 310 -3.91 -18.90 -6.69
C TYR A 310 -4.17 -18.90 -8.20
N GLY A 311 -3.16 -19.22 -9.00
CA GLY A 311 -3.26 -19.20 -10.47
C GLY A 311 -3.25 -17.79 -11.05
N ILE A 312 -3.97 -17.59 -12.15
CA ILE A 312 -4.06 -16.33 -12.89
C ILE A 312 -5.53 -15.98 -13.06
N SER A 313 -5.92 -14.74 -12.79
CA SER A 313 -7.27 -14.27 -13.05
C SER A 313 -7.50 -14.13 -14.56
N GLU A 314 -8.33 -15.00 -15.13
CA GLU A 314 -8.68 -14.97 -16.56
C GLU A 314 -9.46 -13.70 -16.93
N ASP A 315 -10.32 -13.22 -16.04
CA ASP A 315 -11.06 -11.97 -16.25
C ASP A 315 -10.11 -10.76 -16.35
N PHE A 316 -9.10 -10.71 -15.46
CA PHE A 316 -8.08 -9.67 -15.52
C PHE A 316 -7.30 -9.70 -16.83
N ILE A 317 -6.84 -10.88 -17.25
CA ILE A 317 -6.11 -11.03 -18.50
C ILE A 317 -6.97 -10.63 -19.69
N LYS A 318 -8.23 -11.06 -19.72
CA LYS A 318 -9.16 -10.72 -20.81
C LYS A 318 -9.40 -9.22 -20.89
N GLU A 319 -9.60 -8.56 -19.75
CA GLU A 319 -9.84 -7.11 -19.67
C GLU A 319 -8.65 -6.32 -20.25
N PHE A 320 -7.43 -6.70 -19.86
CA PHE A 320 -6.21 -5.97 -20.20
C PHE A 320 -5.40 -6.56 -21.35
N THR A 321 -5.95 -7.51 -22.13
CA THR A 321 -5.29 -8.07 -23.33
C THR A 321 -4.95 -7.02 -24.39
N PRO A 322 -5.79 -6.00 -24.69
CA PRO A 322 -5.42 -4.98 -25.67
C PRO A 322 -4.14 -4.23 -25.28
N GLN A 323 -3.99 -3.92 -24.01
CA GLN A 323 -2.83 -3.20 -23.47
C GLN A 323 -1.57 -4.09 -23.49
N TYR A 324 -1.73 -5.37 -23.14
CA TYR A 324 -0.65 -6.36 -23.29
C TYR A 324 -0.11 -6.40 -24.74
N ASN A 325 -1.01 -6.53 -25.71
CA ASN A 325 -0.67 -6.61 -27.13
C ASN A 325 0.04 -5.34 -27.61
N ALA A 326 -0.35 -4.17 -27.13
CA ALA A 326 0.32 -2.91 -27.45
C ALA A 326 1.77 -2.88 -26.96
N VAL A 327 2.01 -3.35 -25.74
CA VAL A 327 3.37 -3.47 -25.17
C VAL A 327 4.18 -4.53 -25.93
N GLU A 328 3.60 -5.69 -26.20
CA GLU A 328 4.26 -6.76 -26.98
C GLU A 328 4.68 -6.26 -28.37
N GLN A 329 3.80 -5.55 -29.07
CA GLN A 329 4.10 -4.94 -30.37
C GLN A 329 5.22 -3.90 -30.26
N PHE A 330 5.24 -3.10 -29.20
CA PHE A 330 6.28 -2.11 -28.95
C PHE A 330 7.65 -2.75 -28.73
N VAL A 331 7.75 -3.75 -27.83
CA VAL A 331 9.03 -4.38 -27.47
C VAL A 331 9.54 -5.33 -28.56
N SER A 332 8.65 -5.86 -29.41
CA SER A 332 9.03 -6.76 -30.53
C SER A 332 9.54 -6.00 -31.75
N LYS A 333 9.46 -4.67 -31.75
CA LYS A 333 9.92 -3.86 -32.89
C LYS A 333 11.42 -3.97 -33.07
N LYS A 334 11.86 -4.44 -34.21
CA LYS A 334 13.28 -4.48 -34.56
C LYS A 334 13.83 -3.05 -34.70
N ILE A 335 14.77 -2.68 -33.83
CA ILE A 335 15.42 -1.35 -33.84
C ILE A 335 16.84 -1.37 -34.39
N GLY A 336 17.44 -2.57 -34.53
CA GLY A 336 18.79 -2.71 -35.06
C GLY A 336 19.20 -4.17 -35.17
N THR A 337 20.43 -4.38 -35.59
CA THR A 337 21.09 -5.70 -35.65
C THR A 337 22.54 -5.52 -35.24
N PHE A 338 22.99 -6.31 -34.28
CA PHE A 338 24.40 -6.41 -33.95
C PHE A 338 25.10 -7.31 -35.01
N THR A 339 26.31 -6.94 -35.38
CA THR A 339 27.13 -7.71 -36.34
C THR A 339 28.03 -8.73 -35.63
N GLU A 340 28.10 -8.64 -34.29
CA GLU A 340 28.87 -9.55 -33.44
C GLU A 340 28.21 -9.67 -32.08
N ASP A 341 28.57 -10.69 -31.31
CA ASP A 341 28.12 -10.86 -29.95
C ASP A 341 28.65 -9.73 -29.05
N ILE A 342 27.73 -9.07 -28.33
CA ILE A 342 28.07 -7.99 -27.39
C ILE A 342 27.94 -8.48 -25.96
N SER A 343 29.03 -8.30 -25.20
CA SER A 343 29.03 -8.55 -23.73
C SER A 343 29.20 -7.28 -22.97
N THR A 344 28.38 -7.08 -21.93
CA THR A 344 28.50 -5.95 -21.00
C THR A 344 29.59 -6.16 -19.94
N ARG A 345 30.09 -7.40 -19.76
CA ARG A 345 31.12 -7.71 -18.75
C ARG A 345 32.40 -6.88 -18.88
N PRO A 346 32.96 -6.66 -20.08
CA PRO A 346 34.13 -5.81 -20.23
C PRO A 346 33.90 -4.37 -19.80
N ALA A 347 32.67 -3.84 -19.84
CA ALA A 347 32.37 -2.47 -19.45
C ALA A 347 32.65 -2.19 -17.96
N TYR A 348 32.70 -3.20 -17.10
CA TYR A 348 33.09 -3.06 -15.68
C TYR A 348 34.61 -2.86 -15.50
N PHE A 349 35.42 -3.22 -16.48
CA PHE A 349 36.87 -3.29 -16.37
C PHE A 349 37.61 -2.45 -17.42
N GLY A 350 36.89 -1.85 -18.37
CA GLY A 350 37.48 -1.04 -19.43
C GLY A 350 36.55 -0.89 -20.64
N PRO A 351 37.10 -0.42 -21.78
CA PRO A 351 36.32 -0.25 -23.00
C PRO A 351 35.67 -1.55 -23.47
N SER A 352 34.44 -1.49 -23.96
CA SER A 352 33.69 -2.60 -24.52
C SER A 352 33.02 -2.19 -25.84
N ALA A 353 32.54 -3.18 -26.62
CA ALA A 353 31.77 -2.92 -27.82
C ALA A 353 30.35 -2.40 -27.57
N PHE A 354 29.94 -2.41 -26.30
CA PHE A 354 28.63 -1.93 -25.85
C PHE A 354 28.66 -0.44 -25.58
#